data_944dbd5e03ab25f370c28e942dea61af
#
_entry.id   944dbd5e03ab25f370c28e942dea61af
#
_cell.length_a   1.000
_cell.length_b   1.000
_cell.length_c   1.000
_cell.angle_alpha   90.00
_cell.angle_beta   90.00
_cell.angle_gamma   90.00
#
_symmetry.space_group_name_H-M   'P 1'
#
loop_
_entity.id
_entity.type
_entity.pdbx_description
1 polymer ?
#
loop_
_entity_poly.entity_id
_entity_poly.type
_entity_poly.pdbx_seq_one_letter_code
_entity_poly.pdbx_strand_id
1 'polypeptide(L)'
;SLDVFREITSMGHARASAVTWSQIRCDLWVVPPESYWTGLHHVTGSKDHHVRLRGIAGKMGLLINERGVYRDLDGQAIAIGSEEEIYSLLGMSYIPPELREDRGEIEAALRGALPRVINRHSIRGDLHMHTSWSDGVASIDGMAKAAEALGYDYVAITDHSRSLGVAHGLSAERIGQQIDEVRKSNARAGGIRVLAGAEVDILKDGSLDFPDEILEQLDVVVASIHSGFQQDRDTITRRIVAAMHSPHVDILAHPTGRLLARRPGYD
;
A
#
# COMPACT_ATOMS: atom_id res chain seq x y z
N SER A 1 5.20 1.08 -30.43
CA SER A 1 3.84 1.00 -29.84
C SER A 1 3.96 0.32 -28.49
N LEU A 2 3.47 0.95 -27.46
CA LEU A 2 3.39 0.33 -26.15
C LEU A 2 2.06 -0.43 -26.09
N ASP A 3 2.10 -1.75 -26.27
CA ASP A 3 0.93 -2.64 -26.25
C ASP A 3 0.17 -2.63 -24.90
N VAL A 4 0.63 -1.85 -23.94
CA VAL A 4 0.00 -1.63 -22.62
C VAL A 4 -1.23 -0.73 -22.71
N PHE A 5 -1.34 0.12 -23.74
CA PHE A 5 -2.43 1.08 -23.87
C PHE A 5 -3.53 0.55 -24.79
N ARG A 6 -4.76 0.63 -24.30
CA ARG A 6 -5.96 0.36 -25.09
C ARG A 6 -6.27 1.49 -26.06
N GLU A 7 -6.07 2.75 -25.61
CA GLU A 7 -6.47 3.94 -26.32
C GLU A 7 -5.56 5.12 -25.95
N ILE A 8 -5.17 5.91 -26.96
CA ILE A 8 -4.56 7.21 -26.76
C ILE A 8 -5.67 8.27 -26.89
N THR A 9 -6.01 8.94 -25.79
CA THR A 9 -7.11 9.89 -25.72
C THR A 9 -6.73 11.30 -26.14
N SER A 10 -5.44 11.65 -26.01
CA SER A 10 -4.90 12.91 -26.52
C SER A 10 -3.39 12.79 -26.77
N MET A 11 -2.88 13.59 -27.72
CA MET A 11 -1.46 13.68 -28.02
C MET A 11 -1.10 15.11 -28.41
N GLY A 12 -0.16 15.70 -27.69
CA GLY A 12 0.38 17.03 -27.94
C GLY A 12 1.90 17.07 -27.69
N HIS A 13 2.54 18.21 -27.94
CA HIS A 13 4.00 18.36 -27.81
C HIS A 13 4.50 18.21 -26.36
N ALA A 14 3.71 18.67 -25.38
CA ALA A 14 4.09 18.68 -23.97
C ALA A 14 3.27 17.71 -23.10
N ARG A 15 2.22 17.12 -23.64
CA ARG A 15 1.36 16.20 -22.90
C ARG A 15 0.70 15.18 -23.81
N ALA A 16 0.65 13.94 -23.37
CA ALA A 16 -0.15 12.88 -23.97
C ALA A 16 -0.96 12.19 -22.86
N SER A 17 -2.16 11.71 -23.22
CA SER A 17 -3.03 10.97 -22.31
C SER A 17 -3.45 9.67 -22.98
N ALA A 18 -3.46 8.59 -22.20
CA ALA A 18 -3.84 7.26 -22.69
C ALA A 18 -4.62 6.51 -21.58
N VAL A 19 -5.33 5.47 -21.99
CA VAL A 19 -6.01 4.53 -21.09
C VAL A 19 -5.47 3.13 -21.31
N THR A 20 -5.06 2.46 -20.25
CA THR A 20 -4.58 1.07 -20.31
C THR A 20 -5.74 0.09 -20.52
N TRP A 21 -5.42 -1.15 -20.87
CA TRP A 21 -6.42 -2.25 -20.92
C TRP A 21 -7.11 -2.46 -19.56
N SER A 22 -6.44 -2.17 -18.46
CA SER A 22 -7.01 -2.22 -17.11
C SER A 22 -7.82 -0.97 -16.72
N GLN A 23 -8.18 -0.11 -17.68
CA GLN A 23 -8.95 1.13 -17.49
C GLN A 23 -8.23 2.19 -16.61
N ILE A 24 -6.91 2.09 -16.47
CA ILE A 24 -6.11 3.09 -15.76
C ILE A 24 -5.77 4.21 -16.74
N ARG A 25 -6.11 5.44 -16.37
CA ARG A 25 -5.70 6.63 -17.13
C ARG A 25 -4.23 6.96 -16.82
N CYS A 26 -3.45 7.18 -17.87
CA CYS A 26 -2.06 7.59 -17.80
C CYS A 26 -1.91 8.93 -18.51
N ASP A 27 -1.28 9.90 -17.84
CA ASP A 27 -0.89 11.18 -18.43
C ASP A 27 0.64 11.27 -18.45
N LEU A 28 1.20 11.51 -19.63
CA LEU A 28 2.62 11.76 -19.83
C LEU A 28 2.85 13.26 -20.01
N TRP A 29 3.74 13.82 -19.22
CA TRP A 29 4.14 15.22 -19.32
C TRP A 29 5.60 15.29 -19.78
N VAL A 30 5.87 16.12 -20.78
CA VAL A 30 7.20 16.43 -21.27
C VAL A 30 7.48 17.89 -20.90
N VAL A 31 8.45 18.08 -20.02
CA VAL A 31 8.79 19.41 -19.49
C VAL A 31 10.27 19.70 -19.77
N PRO A 32 10.66 20.98 -19.96
CA PRO A 32 12.06 21.37 -20.04
C PRO A 32 12.79 21.01 -18.74
N PRO A 33 14.12 20.71 -18.79
CA PRO A 33 14.89 20.35 -17.60
C PRO A 33 14.76 21.32 -16.43
N GLU A 34 14.73 22.61 -16.71
CA GLU A 34 14.56 23.69 -15.73
C GLU A 34 13.21 23.71 -15.03
N SER A 35 12.18 23.09 -15.63
CA SER A 35 10.83 22.97 -15.08
C SER A 35 10.58 21.61 -14.42
N TYR A 36 11.55 20.70 -14.43
CA TYR A 36 11.35 19.31 -14.01
C TYR A 36 10.82 19.21 -12.57
N TRP A 37 11.47 19.90 -11.62
CA TRP A 37 11.10 19.78 -10.20
C TRP A 37 9.76 20.43 -9.87
N THR A 38 9.44 21.56 -10.49
CA THR A 38 8.11 22.18 -10.33
C THR A 38 7.01 21.42 -11.03
N GLY A 39 7.32 20.82 -12.19
CA GLY A 39 6.42 19.91 -12.90
C GLY A 39 6.17 18.63 -12.10
N LEU A 40 7.22 17.99 -11.58
CA LEU A 40 7.10 16.81 -10.71
C LEU A 40 6.25 17.11 -9.47
N HIS A 41 6.57 18.19 -8.77
CA HIS A 41 5.80 18.65 -7.62
C HIS A 41 4.32 18.86 -7.98
N HIS A 42 4.03 19.49 -9.12
CA HIS A 42 2.67 19.72 -9.60
C HIS A 42 1.89 18.43 -9.86
N VAL A 43 2.46 17.45 -10.57
CA VAL A 43 1.76 16.21 -10.90
C VAL A 43 1.64 15.24 -9.72
N THR A 44 2.49 15.39 -8.70
CA THR A 44 2.42 14.63 -7.45
C THR A 44 1.21 15.02 -6.62
N GLY A 45 0.87 16.30 -6.54
CA GLY A 45 -0.30 16.80 -5.79
C GLY A 45 -0.04 16.85 -4.26
N SER A 46 -1.09 16.86 -3.44
CA SER A 46 -2.50 16.99 -3.84
C SER A 46 -2.84 18.38 -4.39
N LYS A 47 -4.03 18.52 -4.99
CA LYS A 47 -4.51 19.83 -5.47
C LYS A 47 -4.61 20.84 -4.33
N ASP A 48 -5.18 20.45 -3.21
CA ASP A 48 -5.45 21.34 -2.08
C ASP A 48 -4.14 21.81 -1.43
N HIS A 49 -3.15 20.92 -1.28
CA HIS A 49 -1.81 21.29 -0.86
C HIS A 49 -1.19 22.33 -1.79
N HIS A 50 -1.29 22.15 -3.12
CA HIS A 50 -0.76 23.12 -4.08
C HIS A 50 -1.43 24.48 -4.01
N VAL A 51 -2.76 24.52 -3.91
CA VAL A 51 -3.52 25.77 -3.81
C VAL A 51 -3.04 26.56 -2.60
N ARG A 52 -2.85 25.90 -1.47
CA ARG A 52 -2.40 26.52 -0.25
C ARG A 52 -0.95 26.99 -0.33
N LEU A 53 -0.06 26.15 -0.87
CA LEU A 53 1.35 26.49 -1.05
C LEU A 53 1.52 27.73 -1.96
N ARG A 54 0.78 27.78 -3.08
CA ARG A 54 0.74 28.96 -3.97
C ARG A 54 0.23 30.21 -3.28
N GLY A 55 -0.77 30.07 -2.40
CA GLY A 55 -1.26 31.19 -1.58
C GLY A 55 -0.21 31.75 -0.64
N ILE A 56 0.64 30.89 -0.07
CA ILE A 56 1.79 31.32 0.76
C ILE A 56 2.85 32.00 -0.11
N ALA A 57 3.22 31.37 -1.24
CA ALA A 57 4.16 31.93 -2.20
C ALA A 57 3.75 33.35 -2.66
N GLY A 58 2.47 33.53 -3.02
CA GLY A 58 1.94 34.83 -3.43
C GLY A 58 2.09 35.92 -2.36
N LYS A 59 1.88 35.60 -1.07
CA LYS A 59 2.12 36.52 0.03
C LYS A 59 3.59 36.92 0.20
N MET A 60 4.50 36.11 -0.32
CA MET A 60 5.95 36.34 -0.32
C MET A 60 6.45 36.97 -1.63
N GLY A 61 5.55 37.34 -2.55
CA GLY A 61 5.90 37.89 -3.85
C GLY A 61 6.47 36.87 -4.82
N LEU A 62 6.07 35.59 -4.68
CA LEU A 62 6.48 34.48 -5.54
C LEU A 62 5.29 33.88 -6.26
N LEU A 63 5.49 33.51 -7.53
CA LEU A 63 4.56 32.75 -8.33
C LEU A 63 5.11 31.34 -8.55
N ILE A 64 4.38 30.31 -8.15
CA ILE A 64 4.73 28.90 -8.35
C ILE A 64 3.70 28.26 -9.28
N ASN A 65 4.18 27.63 -10.35
CA ASN A 65 3.37 26.80 -11.25
C ASN A 65 4.18 25.61 -11.76
N GLU A 66 3.58 24.81 -12.64
CA GLU A 66 4.23 23.63 -13.25
C GLU A 66 5.46 23.95 -14.13
N ARG A 67 5.65 25.22 -14.50
CA ARG A 67 6.75 25.66 -15.37
C ARG A 67 7.94 26.23 -14.59
N GLY A 68 7.74 26.60 -13.32
CA GLY A 68 8.82 27.19 -12.53
C GLY A 68 8.34 27.97 -11.32
N VAL A 69 9.31 28.58 -10.68
CA VAL A 69 9.13 29.60 -9.64
C VAL A 69 9.60 30.93 -10.17
N TYR A 70 8.82 31.98 -9.95
CA TYR A 70 9.10 33.32 -10.48
C TYR A 70 8.90 34.37 -9.39
N ARG A 71 9.65 35.47 -9.47
CA ARG A 71 9.31 36.66 -8.68
C ARG A 71 8.10 37.35 -9.28
N ASP A 72 7.13 37.69 -8.48
CA ASP A 72 5.89 38.35 -8.93
C ASP A 72 6.14 39.73 -9.47
N LEU A 73 7.13 40.46 -8.91
CA LEU A 73 7.42 41.86 -9.25
C LEU A 73 7.94 42.06 -10.69
N ASP A 74 8.81 41.16 -11.16
CA ASP A 74 9.54 41.36 -12.45
C ASP A 74 9.45 40.13 -13.35
N GLY A 75 8.78 39.05 -12.92
CA GLY A 75 8.64 37.82 -13.64
C GLY A 75 9.96 37.03 -13.79
N GLN A 76 11.02 37.42 -13.05
CA GLN A 76 12.30 36.71 -13.14
C GLN A 76 12.18 35.30 -12.60
N ALA A 77 12.63 34.32 -13.40
CA ALA A 77 12.66 32.92 -12.99
C ALA A 77 13.72 32.67 -11.91
N ILE A 78 13.34 31.87 -10.91
CA ILE A 78 14.22 31.36 -9.86
C ILE A 78 14.54 29.91 -10.22
N ALA A 79 15.84 29.61 -10.39
CA ALA A 79 16.27 28.25 -10.69
C ALA A 79 15.97 27.33 -9.48
N ILE A 80 15.42 26.14 -9.76
CA ILE A 80 15.06 25.12 -8.78
C ILE A 80 15.78 23.84 -9.14
N GLY A 81 16.62 23.35 -8.25
CA GLY A 81 17.40 22.13 -8.42
C GLY A 81 16.82 20.90 -7.74
N SER A 82 15.78 21.08 -6.89
CA SER A 82 15.08 19.97 -6.22
C SER A 82 13.71 20.41 -5.68
N GLU A 83 12.86 19.46 -5.30
CA GLU A 83 11.59 19.79 -4.61
C GLU A 83 11.83 20.44 -3.25
N GLU A 84 12.88 20.07 -2.52
CA GLU A 84 13.27 20.64 -1.23
C GLU A 84 13.53 22.15 -1.34
N GLU A 85 14.09 22.60 -2.44
CA GLU A 85 14.33 24.03 -2.67
C GLU A 85 13.05 24.84 -2.79
N ILE A 86 11.97 24.25 -3.34
CA ILE A 86 10.64 24.91 -3.40
C ILE A 86 10.16 25.23 -1.98
N TYR A 87 10.28 24.28 -1.05
CA TYR A 87 9.88 24.47 0.34
C TYR A 87 10.81 25.42 1.09
N SER A 88 12.11 25.30 0.85
CA SER A 88 13.12 26.17 1.46
C SER A 88 12.91 27.64 1.11
N LEU A 89 12.54 27.95 -0.15
CA LEU A 89 12.18 29.29 -0.58
C LEU A 89 10.99 29.86 0.18
N LEU A 90 10.09 29.02 0.67
CA LEU A 90 8.91 29.39 1.45
C LEU A 90 9.18 29.36 2.96
N GLY A 91 10.45 29.15 3.38
CA GLY A 91 10.84 29.15 4.80
C GLY A 91 10.33 27.95 5.58
N MET A 92 10.09 26.82 4.93
CA MET A 92 9.57 25.60 5.58
C MET A 92 10.41 24.36 5.29
N SER A 93 10.29 23.36 6.13
CA SER A 93 10.89 22.03 5.91
C SER A 93 10.24 21.35 4.71
N TYR A 94 11.02 20.52 3.99
CA TYR A 94 10.50 19.68 2.92
C TYR A 94 9.33 18.80 3.40
N ILE A 95 8.24 18.84 2.65
CA ILE A 95 7.06 18.03 2.92
C ILE A 95 7.08 16.82 1.97
N PRO A 96 7.25 15.59 2.50
CA PRO A 96 7.18 14.38 1.68
C PRO A 96 5.83 14.23 0.97
N PRO A 97 5.79 13.63 -0.25
CA PRO A 97 4.57 13.44 -1.02
C PRO A 97 3.41 12.83 -0.24
N GLU A 98 3.70 11.88 0.64
CA GLU A 98 2.73 11.15 1.46
C GLU A 98 1.95 12.06 2.45
N LEU A 99 2.48 13.24 2.76
CA LEU A 99 1.86 14.18 3.69
C LEU A 99 1.13 15.34 2.98
N ARG A 100 1.23 15.47 1.66
CA ARG A 100 0.73 16.63 0.89
C ARG A 100 -0.79 16.59 0.68
N GLU A 101 -1.58 16.67 1.76
CA GLU A 101 -3.05 16.54 1.74
C GLU A 101 -3.81 17.75 2.32
N ASP A 102 -3.12 18.86 2.62
CA ASP A 102 -3.65 20.05 3.32
C ASP A 102 -4.38 19.71 4.63
N ARG A 103 -3.74 18.86 5.46
CA ARG A 103 -4.25 18.42 6.76
C ARG A 103 -3.40 18.94 7.94
N GLY A 104 -2.69 20.05 7.76
CA GLY A 104 -1.84 20.67 8.78
C GLY A 104 -0.36 20.44 8.59
N GLU A 105 0.06 19.73 7.52
CA GLU A 105 1.47 19.47 7.21
C GLU A 105 2.24 20.77 6.90
N ILE A 106 1.60 21.76 6.29
CA ILE A 106 2.23 23.06 5.98
C ILE A 106 2.60 23.80 7.27
N GLU A 107 1.68 23.87 8.24
CA GLU A 107 1.95 24.47 9.55
C GLU A 107 3.00 23.67 10.33
N ALA A 108 2.98 22.35 10.22
CA ALA A 108 4.00 21.51 10.84
C ALA A 108 5.38 21.76 10.22
N ALA A 109 5.46 21.91 8.88
CA ALA A 109 6.70 22.21 8.17
C ALA A 109 7.29 23.56 8.54
N LEU A 110 6.43 24.60 8.68
CA LEU A 110 6.85 25.93 9.12
C LEU A 110 7.43 25.94 10.55
N ARG A 111 6.99 24.99 11.39
CA ARG A 111 7.50 24.86 12.77
C ARG A 111 8.61 23.81 12.92
N GLY A 112 9.03 23.14 11.85
CA GLY A 112 9.96 22.01 11.90
C GLY A 112 9.43 20.79 12.68
N ALA A 113 8.11 20.58 12.67
CA ALA A 113 7.40 19.58 13.46
C ALA A 113 6.69 18.52 12.60
N LEU A 114 7.21 18.27 11.39
CA LEU A 114 6.68 17.19 10.54
C LEU A 114 6.87 15.82 11.19
N PRO A 115 5.90 14.91 11.08
CA PRO A 115 6.08 13.54 11.53
C PRO A 115 7.14 12.84 10.68
N ARG A 116 7.84 11.89 11.27
CA ARG A 116 8.74 11.01 10.53
C ARG A 116 7.91 10.04 9.70
N VAL A 117 8.01 10.12 8.38
CA VAL A 117 7.34 9.21 7.45
C VAL A 117 8.03 7.84 7.47
N ILE A 118 7.23 6.77 7.45
CA ILE A 118 7.73 5.41 7.29
C ILE A 118 8.33 5.27 5.88
N ASN A 119 9.51 4.67 5.80
CA ASN A 119 10.18 4.35 4.55
C ASN A 119 10.45 2.84 4.47
N ARG A 120 10.99 2.37 3.34
CA ARG A 120 11.30 0.95 3.12
C ARG A 120 12.15 0.34 4.23
N HIS A 121 13.12 1.08 4.77
CA HIS A 121 14.01 0.59 5.85
C HIS A 121 13.33 0.56 7.21
N SER A 122 12.14 1.12 7.33
CA SER A 122 11.34 1.05 8.56
C SER A 122 10.53 -0.25 8.65
N ILE A 123 10.37 -0.96 7.53
CA ILE A 123 9.64 -2.23 7.47
C ILE A 123 10.53 -3.32 8.07
N ARG A 124 10.05 -3.98 9.11
CA ARG A 124 10.78 -5.01 9.86
C ARG A 124 10.26 -6.42 9.61
N GLY A 125 9.14 -6.57 8.95
CA GLY A 125 8.54 -7.86 8.65
C GLY A 125 7.31 -7.78 7.76
N ASP A 126 6.84 -8.93 7.32
CA ASP A 126 5.61 -9.10 6.57
C ASP A 126 4.74 -10.16 7.25
N LEU A 127 3.49 -9.84 7.51
CA LEU A 127 2.55 -10.69 8.26
C LEU A 127 1.48 -11.35 7.39
N HIS A 128 1.57 -11.21 6.05
CA HIS A 128 0.59 -11.82 5.16
C HIS A 128 1.25 -12.24 3.84
N MET A 129 1.58 -13.52 3.71
CA MET A 129 2.15 -14.08 2.49
C MET A 129 1.77 -15.55 2.31
N HIS A 130 1.76 -15.98 1.05
CA HIS A 130 1.37 -17.32 0.62
C HIS A 130 2.56 -18.07 0.04
N THR A 131 2.53 -19.39 0.20
CA THR A 131 3.58 -20.29 -0.31
C THR A 131 2.99 -21.31 -1.28
N SER A 132 3.83 -22.23 -1.77
CA SER A 132 3.40 -23.36 -2.56
C SER A 132 2.51 -24.38 -1.80
N TRP A 133 2.25 -24.13 -0.53
CA TRP A 133 1.25 -24.87 0.23
C TRP A 133 -0.18 -24.54 -0.21
N SER A 134 -0.45 -23.28 -0.58
CA SER A 134 -1.73 -22.87 -1.17
C SER A 134 -1.53 -22.37 -2.61
N ASP A 135 -1.62 -21.10 -2.89
CA ASP A 135 -1.57 -20.51 -4.23
C ASP A 135 -0.30 -19.70 -4.52
N GLY A 136 0.63 -19.64 -3.58
CA GLY A 136 1.95 -19.07 -3.79
C GLY A 136 2.86 -20.00 -4.62
N VAL A 137 4.00 -19.46 -5.08
CA VAL A 137 4.94 -20.20 -5.95
C VAL A 137 6.22 -20.62 -5.25
N ALA A 138 6.57 -20.01 -4.14
CA ALA A 138 7.80 -20.27 -3.39
C ALA A 138 7.56 -21.16 -2.17
N SER A 139 8.58 -21.93 -1.77
CA SER A 139 8.56 -22.67 -0.50
C SER A 139 8.72 -21.72 0.69
N ILE A 140 8.43 -22.20 1.90
CA ILE A 140 8.64 -21.49 3.17
C ILE A 140 10.09 -21.00 3.27
N ASP A 141 11.08 -21.85 3.02
CA ASP A 141 12.51 -21.49 3.05
C ASP A 141 12.84 -20.42 1.97
N GLY A 142 12.20 -20.51 0.80
CA GLY A 142 12.35 -19.52 -0.28
C GLY A 142 11.83 -18.14 0.12
N MET A 143 10.65 -18.08 0.73
CA MET A 143 10.06 -16.83 1.25
C MET A 143 10.91 -16.24 2.38
N ALA A 144 11.36 -17.07 3.32
CA ALA A 144 12.23 -16.64 4.42
C ALA A 144 13.53 -16.00 3.90
N LYS A 145 14.23 -16.65 2.95
CA LYS A 145 15.45 -16.12 2.34
C LYS A 145 15.22 -14.81 1.59
N ALA A 146 14.11 -14.68 0.87
CA ALA A 146 13.78 -13.43 0.17
C ALA A 146 13.51 -12.28 1.15
N ALA A 147 12.82 -12.55 2.25
CA ALA A 147 12.54 -11.57 3.29
C ALA A 147 13.82 -11.16 4.07
N GLU A 148 14.70 -12.11 4.36
CA GLU A 148 16.01 -11.83 4.95
C GLU A 148 16.86 -10.92 4.06
N ALA A 149 16.85 -11.14 2.74
CA ALA A 149 17.53 -10.28 1.77
C ALA A 149 16.93 -8.85 1.71
N LEU A 150 15.67 -8.67 2.11
CA LEU A 150 15.03 -7.36 2.27
C LEU A 150 15.36 -6.68 3.61
N GLY A 151 16.06 -7.37 4.51
CA GLY A 151 16.40 -6.89 5.85
C GLY A 151 15.24 -7.02 6.85
N TYR A 152 14.32 -7.96 6.66
CA TYR A 152 13.24 -8.24 7.60
C TYR A 152 13.74 -9.10 8.76
N ASP A 153 13.18 -8.88 9.94
CA ASP A 153 13.46 -9.68 11.15
C ASP A 153 12.55 -10.89 11.27
N TYR A 154 11.33 -10.78 10.72
CA TYR A 154 10.31 -11.82 10.78
C TYR A 154 9.39 -11.80 9.57
N VAL A 155 8.73 -12.94 9.31
CA VAL A 155 7.63 -13.09 8.34
C VAL A 155 6.61 -14.07 8.88
N ALA A 156 5.34 -13.90 8.50
CA ALA A 156 4.29 -14.89 8.76
C ALA A 156 3.90 -15.60 7.47
N ILE A 157 3.90 -16.92 7.47
CA ILE A 157 3.33 -17.72 6.42
C ILE A 157 1.84 -17.86 6.70
N THR A 158 1.00 -17.37 5.82
CA THR A 158 -0.44 -17.27 6.02
C THR A 158 -1.22 -17.87 4.85
N ASP A 159 -0.89 -19.09 4.46
CA ASP A 159 -1.58 -19.79 3.40
C ASP A 159 -3.09 -19.95 3.70
N HIS A 160 -3.90 -20.04 2.65
CA HIS A 160 -5.36 -20.07 2.76
C HIS A 160 -5.90 -21.28 3.49
N SER A 161 -7.01 -21.09 4.24
CA SER A 161 -7.79 -22.16 4.84
C SER A 161 -8.66 -22.90 3.80
N ARG A 162 -9.20 -24.03 4.19
CA ARG A 162 -9.82 -25.04 3.32
C ARG A 162 -10.96 -24.51 2.44
N SER A 163 -11.75 -23.55 2.91
CA SER A 163 -12.93 -23.04 2.19
C SER A 163 -12.57 -22.38 0.86
N LEU A 164 -11.35 -21.88 0.70
CA LEU A 164 -10.88 -21.29 -0.55
C LEU A 164 -10.26 -22.36 -1.48
N GLY A 165 -11.09 -23.22 -2.03
CA GLY A 165 -10.66 -24.34 -2.88
C GLY A 165 -9.90 -23.91 -4.15
N VAL A 166 -10.22 -22.75 -4.72
CA VAL A 166 -9.54 -22.21 -5.92
C VAL A 166 -8.09 -21.83 -5.65
N ALA A 167 -7.74 -21.57 -4.39
CA ALA A 167 -6.38 -21.27 -3.95
C ALA A 167 -5.71 -22.50 -3.28
N HIS A 168 -6.25 -23.69 -3.44
CA HIS A 168 -5.74 -24.93 -2.82
C HIS A 168 -5.65 -24.86 -1.29
N GLY A 169 -6.61 -24.17 -0.64
CA GLY A 169 -6.65 -23.95 0.79
C GLY A 169 -6.42 -25.20 1.62
N LEU A 170 -5.76 -25.04 2.76
CA LEU A 170 -5.25 -26.14 3.58
C LEU A 170 -6.36 -26.76 4.44
N SER A 171 -6.38 -28.10 4.48
CA SER A 171 -7.15 -28.83 5.49
C SER A 171 -6.50 -28.72 6.88
N ALA A 172 -7.22 -29.10 7.94
CA ALA A 172 -6.68 -29.16 9.31
C ALA A 172 -5.40 -30.04 9.39
N GLU A 173 -5.34 -31.13 8.63
CA GLU A 173 -4.14 -31.97 8.57
C GLU A 173 -2.98 -31.24 7.87
N ARG A 174 -3.24 -30.60 6.72
CA ARG A 174 -2.20 -29.90 5.94
C ARG A 174 -1.64 -28.71 6.69
N ILE A 175 -2.46 -27.93 7.41
CA ILE A 175 -1.96 -26.81 8.22
C ILE A 175 -1.07 -27.30 9.36
N GLY A 176 -1.38 -28.45 9.98
CA GLY A 176 -0.51 -29.08 10.98
C GLY A 176 0.86 -29.44 10.42
N GLN A 177 0.90 -30.03 9.20
CA GLN A 177 2.15 -30.34 8.49
C GLN A 177 2.95 -29.07 8.16
N GLN A 178 2.27 -27.99 7.77
CA GLN A 178 2.90 -26.70 7.49
C GLN A 178 3.51 -26.07 8.75
N ILE A 179 2.81 -26.12 9.87
CA ILE A 179 3.33 -25.64 11.18
C ILE A 179 4.63 -26.38 11.51
N ASP A 180 4.69 -27.70 11.28
CA ASP A 180 5.90 -28.48 11.50
C ASP A 180 7.03 -28.11 10.54
N GLU A 181 6.71 -27.78 9.28
CA GLU A 181 7.71 -27.29 8.33
C GLU A 181 8.25 -25.91 8.74
N VAL A 182 7.41 -24.99 9.19
CA VAL A 182 7.82 -23.70 9.74
C VAL A 182 8.77 -23.88 10.94
N ARG A 183 8.44 -24.77 11.86
CA ARG A 183 9.32 -25.11 13.01
C ARG A 183 10.69 -25.64 12.55
N LYS A 184 10.72 -26.50 11.53
CA LYS A 184 11.94 -27.03 10.93
C LYS A 184 12.75 -25.93 10.22
N SER A 185 12.08 -25.00 9.54
CA SER A 185 12.72 -23.85 8.90
C SER A 185 13.40 -22.96 9.94
N ASN A 186 12.70 -22.61 11.01
CA ASN A 186 13.28 -21.84 12.13
C ASN A 186 14.48 -22.52 12.78
N ALA A 187 14.50 -23.84 12.88
CA ALA A 187 15.62 -24.58 13.45
C ALA A 187 16.87 -24.56 12.54
N ARG A 188 16.70 -24.35 11.24
CA ARG A 188 17.77 -24.28 10.23
C ARG A 188 18.26 -22.85 9.98
N ALA A 189 17.36 -21.89 10.08
CA ALA A 189 17.63 -20.50 9.74
C ALA A 189 18.29 -19.74 10.91
N GLY A 190 19.41 -19.09 10.64
CA GLY A 190 20.16 -18.31 11.65
C GLY A 190 19.81 -16.82 11.72
N GLY A 191 18.79 -16.33 11.02
CA GLY A 191 18.61 -14.89 10.86
C GLY A 191 17.17 -14.39 11.01
N ILE A 192 16.23 -14.92 10.19
CA ILE A 192 14.84 -14.44 10.17
C ILE A 192 13.90 -15.37 10.94
N ARG A 193 12.97 -14.80 11.71
CA ARG A 193 11.91 -15.56 12.37
C ARG A 193 10.75 -15.81 11.42
N VAL A 194 10.40 -17.09 11.18
CA VAL A 194 9.19 -17.47 10.43
C VAL A 194 8.08 -17.79 11.44
N LEU A 195 6.96 -17.09 11.33
CA LEU A 195 5.77 -17.30 12.14
C LEU A 195 4.82 -18.26 11.38
N ALA A 196 4.28 -19.24 12.08
CA ALA A 196 3.24 -20.11 11.55
C ALA A 196 1.89 -19.37 11.63
N GLY A 197 1.26 -19.13 10.49
CA GLY A 197 -0.02 -18.43 10.42
C GLY A 197 -0.96 -19.07 9.40
N ALA A 198 -2.14 -18.49 9.26
CA ALA A 198 -3.09 -18.83 8.21
C ALA A 198 -3.96 -17.64 7.85
N GLU A 199 -4.30 -17.49 6.57
CA GLU A 199 -5.42 -16.66 6.14
C GLU A 199 -6.70 -17.50 6.23
N VAL A 200 -7.44 -17.25 7.30
CA VAL A 200 -8.61 -18.06 7.69
C VAL A 200 -9.89 -17.40 7.17
N ASP A 201 -10.65 -18.13 6.38
CA ASP A 201 -11.95 -17.64 5.89
C ASP A 201 -12.93 -17.42 7.03
N ILE A 202 -13.55 -16.23 7.02
CA ILE A 202 -14.76 -15.98 7.78
C ILE A 202 -15.93 -16.54 6.98
N LEU A 203 -16.57 -17.60 7.48
CA LEU A 203 -17.67 -18.26 6.80
C LEU A 203 -18.93 -17.40 6.77
N LYS A 204 -19.94 -17.80 5.99
CA LYS A 204 -21.16 -17.00 5.78
C LYS A 204 -21.95 -16.71 7.06
N ASP A 205 -21.80 -17.54 8.07
CA ASP A 205 -22.43 -17.40 9.39
C ASP A 205 -21.57 -16.62 10.42
N GLY A 206 -20.34 -16.26 10.04
CA GLY A 206 -19.39 -15.54 10.88
C GLY A 206 -18.42 -16.44 11.65
N SER A 207 -18.54 -17.76 11.54
CA SER A 207 -17.56 -18.69 12.11
C SER A 207 -16.26 -18.69 11.31
N LEU A 208 -15.17 -19.14 11.90
CA LEU A 208 -13.88 -19.30 11.26
C LEU A 208 -13.75 -20.69 10.62
N ASP A 209 -13.06 -20.79 9.51
CA ASP A 209 -12.92 -22.05 8.73
C ASP A 209 -12.03 -23.09 9.43
N PHE A 210 -11.29 -22.72 10.48
CA PHE A 210 -10.59 -23.66 11.36
C PHE A 210 -11.20 -23.66 12.74
N PRO A 211 -11.24 -24.82 13.43
CA PRO A 211 -11.65 -24.90 14.83
C PRO A 211 -10.56 -24.35 15.76
N ASP A 212 -10.95 -24.01 16.98
CA ASP A 212 -10.08 -23.36 17.97
C ASP A 212 -8.79 -24.17 18.24
N GLU A 213 -8.86 -25.49 18.25
CA GLU A 213 -7.71 -26.38 18.49
C GLU A 213 -6.60 -26.24 17.42
N ILE A 214 -6.96 -25.78 16.23
CA ILE A 214 -6.01 -25.46 15.16
C ILE A 214 -5.53 -24.02 15.31
N LEU A 215 -6.45 -23.09 15.55
CA LEU A 215 -6.13 -21.66 15.69
C LEU A 215 -5.15 -21.38 16.83
N GLU A 216 -5.27 -22.09 17.94
CA GLU A 216 -4.37 -22.01 19.11
C GLU A 216 -2.91 -22.41 18.80
N GLN A 217 -2.67 -23.14 17.71
CA GLN A 217 -1.33 -23.58 17.32
C GLN A 217 -0.62 -22.59 16.40
N LEU A 218 -1.34 -21.57 15.92
CA LEU A 218 -0.82 -20.55 15.03
C LEU A 218 -0.24 -19.36 15.80
N ASP A 219 0.85 -18.81 15.30
CA ASP A 219 1.45 -17.56 15.81
C ASP A 219 0.68 -16.33 15.32
N VAL A 220 0.00 -16.41 14.14
CA VAL A 220 -0.75 -15.31 13.52
C VAL A 220 -1.97 -15.85 12.77
N VAL A 221 -3.14 -15.34 13.10
CA VAL A 221 -4.40 -15.63 12.41
C VAL A 221 -4.91 -14.39 11.70
N VAL A 222 -4.92 -14.46 10.37
CA VAL A 222 -5.44 -13.41 9.49
C VAL A 222 -6.83 -13.79 9.04
N ALA A 223 -7.87 -13.15 9.56
CA ALA A 223 -9.24 -13.43 9.17
C ALA A 223 -9.63 -12.65 7.91
N SER A 224 -10.31 -13.31 6.96
CA SER A 224 -10.69 -12.68 5.68
C SER A 224 -12.02 -13.19 5.13
N ILE A 225 -12.63 -12.39 4.25
CA ILE A 225 -13.85 -12.77 3.52
C ILE A 225 -13.50 -13.06 2.06
N HIS A 226 -13.68 -14.30 1.63
CA HIS A 226 -13.50 -14.72 0.23
C HIS A 226 -14.82 -15.21 -0.43
N SER A 227 -15.92 -15.22 0.32
CA SER A 227 -17.21 -15.68 -0.18
C SER A 227 -18.36 -14.83 0.36
N GLY A 228 -19.51 -14.91 -0.31
CA GLY A 228 -20.73 -14.21 0.15
C GLY A 228 -20.66 -12.68 0.00
N PHE A 229 -19.93 -12.15 -0.97
CA PHE A 229 -19.79 -10.71 -1.25
C PHE A 229 -21.10 -10.00 -1.60
N GLN A 230 -22.16 -10.73 -1.89
CA GLN A 230 -23.50 -10.21 -2.20
C GLN A 230 -24.41 -10.06 -0.98
N GLN A 231 -23.93 -10.41 0.21
CA GLN A 231 -24.66 -10.20 1.45
C GLN A 231 -24.81 -8.70 1.71
N ASP A 232 -25.91 -8.33 2.39
CA ASP A 232 -26.16 -6.94 2.79
C ASP A 232 -25.14 -6.46 3.82
N ARG A 233 -25.01 -5.13 3.93
CA ARG A 233 -24.08 -4.46 4.83
C ARG A 233 -24.13 -4.98 6.28
N ASP A 234 -25.34 -5.09 6.81
CA ASP A 234 -25.54 -5.48 8.22
C ASP A 234 -25.09 -6.93 8.44
N THR A 235 -25.34 -7.79 7.48
CA THR A 235 -24.91 -9.19 7.52
C THR A 235 -23.40 -9.31 7.42
N ILE A 236 -22.73 -8.60 6.50
CA ILE A 236 -21.27 -8.58 6.40
C ILE A 236 -20.65 -7.99 7.67
N THR A 237 -21.20 -6.90 8.20
CA THR A 237 -20.72 -6.28 9.44
C THR A 237 -20.82 -7.27 10.61
N ARG A 238 -21.96 -7.93 10.82
CA ARG A 238 -22.12 -8.94 11.89
C ARG A 238 -21.13 -10.09 11.75
N ARG A 239 -20.90 -10.53 10.53
CA ARG A 239 -19.98 -11.60 10.17
C ARG A 239 -18.54 -11.26 10.55
N ILE A 240 -18.08 -10.05 10.17
CA ILE A 240 -16.74 -9.55 10.52
C ILE A 240 -16.62 -9.38 12.05
N VAL A 241 -17.59 -8.73 12.68
CA VAL A 241 -17.60 -8.51 14.14
C VAL A 241 -17.57 -9.84 14.90
N ALA A 242 -18.33 -10.85 14.45
CA ALA A 242 -18.30 -12.18 15.06
C ALA A 242 -16.90 -12.80 15.01
N ALA A 243 -16.23 -12.75 13.85
CA ALA A 243 -14.87 -13.24 13.70
C ALA A 243 -13.86 -12.47 14.57
N MET A 244 -13.99 -11.14 14.66
CA MET A 244 -13.12 -10.29 15.49
C MET A 244 -13.30 -10.50 16.99
N HIS A 245 -14.38 -11.15 17.44
CA HIS A 245 -14.56 -11.54 18.84
C HIS A 245 -13.82 -12.84 19.18
N SER A 246 -13.34 -13.58 18.21
CA SER A 246 -12.49 -14.75 18.46
C SER A 246 -11.19 -14.32 19.14
N PRO A 247 -10.77 -14.98 20.23
CA PRO A 247 -9.51 -14.65 20.90
C PRO A 247 -8.28 -15.01 20.04
N HIS A 248 -8.47 -15.71 18.93
CA HIS A 248 -7.40 -16.19 18.07
C HIS A 248 -7.14 -15.26 16.88
N VAL A 249 -8.06 -14.33 16.55
CA VAL A 249 -7.89 -13.45 15.38
C VAL A 249 -7.03 -12.26 15.74
N ASP A 250 -5.90 -12.13 15.03
CA ASP A 250 -4.95 -11.03 15.21
C ASP A 250 -5.16 -9.91 14.17
N ILE A 251 -5.50 -10.27 12.94
CA ILE A 251 -5.55 -9.35 11.80
C ILE A 251 -6.83 -9.59 10.99
N LEU A 252 -7.49 -8.50 10.58
CA LEU A 252 -8.53 -8.53 9.56
C LEU A 252 -7.93 -8.09 8.21
N ALA A 253 -7.86 -9.01 7.23
CA ALA A 253 -7.31 -8.74 5.91
C ALA A 253 -8.34 -8.07 4.99
N HIS A 254 -7.85 -7.24 4.04
CA HIS A 254 -8.59 -6.59 2.96
C HIS A 254 -10.09 -6.33 3.28
N PRO A 255 -10.38 -5.55 4.35
CA PRO A 255 -11.71 -5.40 4.93
C PRO A 255 -12.77 -4.77 4.02
N THR A 256 -12.38 -4.22 2.88
CA THR A 256 -13.31 -3.69 1.87
C THR A 256 -13.70 -4.71 0.82
N GLY A 257 -12.98 -5.83 0.71
CA GLY A 257 -13.16 -6.85 -0.33
C GLY A 257 -13.06 -6.35 -1.77
N ARG A 258 -12.56 -5.10 -1.98
CA ARG A 258 -12.47 -4.48 -3.31
C ARG A 258 -11.32 -5.06 -4.13
N LEU A 259 -11.59 -5.38 -5.39
CA LEU A 259 -10.58 -5.66 -6.40
C LEU A 259 -10.63 -4.57 -7.48
N LEU A 260 -9.54 -3.83 -7.64
CA LEU A 260 -9.46 -2.76 -8.63
C LEU A 260 -9.78 -3.29 -10.04
N ALA A 261 -10.63 -2.59 -10.77
CA ALA A 261 -11.11 -2.91 -12.11
C ALA A 261 -11.85 -4.28 -12.25
N ARG A 262 -12.14 -4.99 -11.13
CA ARG A 262 -12.81 -6.31 -11.19
C ARG A 262 -14.06 -6.40 -10.30
N ARG A 263 -13.97 -5.91 -9.06
CA ARG A 263 -15.07 -6.02 -8.08
C ARG A 263 -15.11 -4.77 -7.21
N PRO A 264 -16.29 -4.09 -7.09
CA PRO A 264 -16.47 -3.07 -6.08
C PRO A 264 -16.28 -3.65 -4.69
N GLY A 265 -15.96 -2.81 -3.71
CA GLY A 265 -16.01 -3.21 -2.32
C GLY A 265 -17.44 -3.48 -1.87
N TYR A 266 -17.61 -4.19 -0.77
CA TYR A 266 -18.87 -4.20 -0.02
C TYR A 266 -18.90 -3.00 0.94
N ASP A 267 -20.12 -2.55 1.28
CA ASP A 267 -20.36 -1.40 2.14
C ASP A 267 -20.10 -1.70 3.62
#